data_72b8284bb8434aaf5e386e0bb1cdd5b4
#
_entry.id   72b8284bb8434aaf5e386e0bb1cdd5b4
#
_cell.length_a   1.000
_cell.length_b   1.000
_cell.length_c   1.000
_cell.angle_alpha   90.00
_cell.angle_beta   90.00
_cell.angle_gamma   90.00
#
_symmetry.space_group_name_H-M   'P 1'
#
loop_
_entity.id
_entity.type
_entity.pdbx_description
1 polymer ?
#
loop_
_entity_poly.entity_id
_entity_poly.type
_entity_poly.pdbx_seq_one_letter_code
_entity_poly.pdbx_strand_id
1 'polypeptide(L)'
;MIHVENLTKTYDGKDVVKGISFDVEAGEIFAFLGPNGAGKSTTVQMLTTLIPISGGRATIQEFDVVKQEKQVRLQIGVALQDTGIDEDLTGLELLVLQGKLFGLSQTEAKIRAEELLRLVGLDQDGKRRSGTYSGGMKRRLDLALTLVHQPTVLFLDEPTTGLDPASRLQIWNEVRRLNEEFGTTIFLTTQYLEEADQLADRIAIINEGQLIAEGTAAELKAANGEERIELTLAEKEDEQIVLETFAGRQEKDRLVIPSRGTETLRAVVRFLDERKMVATSLVVKQPSLDDVFIRLTGQAYKEES
;
A
#
# COMPACT_ATOMS: atom_id res chain seq x y z
N MET A 1 15.03 6.18 9.75
CA MET A 1 14.07 7.30 9.68
C MET A 1 12.90 7.11 10.65
N ILE A 2 12.16 6.03 10.58
CA ILE A 2 11.17 5.61 11.59
C ILE A 2 11.72 4.36 12.26
N HIS A 3 11.68 4.33 13.58
CA HIS A 3 12.09 3.16 14.36
C HIS A 3 10.99 2.79 15.34
N VAL A 4 10.55 1.54 15.32
CA VAL A 4 9.44 1.01 16.13
C VAL A 4 9.89 -0.24 16.85
N GLU A 5 9.74 -0.27 18.18
CA GLU A 5 10.17 -1.35 19.04
C GLU A 5 9.04 -1.79 19.98
N ASN A 6 8.61 -3.04 19.85
CA ASN A 6 7.58 -3.68 20.66
C ASN A 6 6.31 -2.83 20.86
N LEU A 7 5.87 -2.12 19.82
CA LEU A 7 4.74 -1.20 19.86
C LEU A 7 3.44 -1.95 20.12
N THR A 8 2.69 -1.51 21.14
CA THR A 8 1.41 -2.12 21.51
C THR A 8 0.29 -1.10 21.61
N LYS A 9 -0.94 -1.54 21.30
CA LYS A 9 -2.17 -0.81 21.57
C LYS A 9 -3.26 -1.71 22.08
N THR A 10 -3.79 -1.36 23.25
CA THR A 10 -4.90 -2.05 23.91
C THR A 10 -6.07 -1.09 24.06
N TYR A 11 -7.28 -1.52 23.69
CA TYR A 11 -8.55 -0.84 23.95
C TYR A 11 -9.45 -1.77 24.77
N ASP A 12 -9.93 -1.32 25.90
CA ASP A 12 -10.86 -2.06 26.75
C ASP A 12 -10.45 -3.52 27.01
N GLY A 13 -9.14 -3.73 27.22
CA GLY A 13 -8.56 -5.05 27.47
C GLY A 13 -8.34 -5.92 26.22
N LYS A 14 -8.63 -5.40 25.02
CA LYS A 14 -8.36 -6.09 23.75
C LYS A 14 -7.13 -5.50 23.07
N ASP A 15 -6.14 -6.35 22.82
CA ASP A 15 -4.93 -5.97 22.10
C ASP A 15 -5.21 -5.89 20.60
N VAL A 16 -5.12 -4.66 20.05
CA VAL A 16 -5.28 -4.38 18.63
C VAL A 16 -3.93 -4.40 17.91
N VAL A 17 -2.86 -3.93 18.59
CA VAL A 17 -1.48 -4.04 18.12
C VAL A 17 -0.69 -4.76 19.21
N LYS A 18 0.02 -5.83 18.82
CA LYS A 18 0.53 -6.86 19.75
C LYS A 18 2.07 -6.94 19.73
N GLY A 19 2.75 -5.82 19.96
CA GLY A 19 4.21 -5.81 20.07
C GLY A 19 4.93 -5.88 18.71
N ILE A 20 4.56 -5.01 17.78
CA ILE A 20 5.21 -4.93 16.46
C ILE A 20 6.52 -4.16 16.55
N SER A 21 7.51 -4.59 15.77
CA SER A 21 8.81 -3.94 15.64
C SER A 21 9.23 -3.92 14.18
N PHE A 22 9.65 -2.76 13.69
CA PHE A 22 10.13 -2.57 12.31
C PHE A 22 10.88 -1.24 12.19
N ASP A 23 11.65 -1.10 11.13
CA ASP A 23 12.38 0.10 10.77
C ASP A 23 12.00 0.58 9.38
N VAL A 24 11.98 1.90 9.16
CA VAL A 24 11.84 2.51 7.83
C VAL A 24 13.02 3.42 7.57
N GLU A 25 13.70 3.20 6.46
CA GLU A 25 14.86 3.97 6.06
C GLU A 25 14.47 5.35 5.48
N ALA A 26 15.45 6.25 5.39
CA ALA A 26 15.24 7.56 4.78
C ALA A 26 15.05 7.42 3.26
N GLY A 27 14.01 8.05 2.71
CA GLY A 27 13.70 7.99 1.28
C GLY A 27 13.07 6.68 0.83
N GLU A 28 12.68 5.81 1.76
CA GLU A 28 12.00 4.54 1.47
C GLU A 28 10.48 4.73 1.33
N ILE A 29 9.88 4.02 0.39
CA ILE A 29 8.42 3.78 0.37
C ILE A 29 8.15 2.46 1.08
N PHE A 30 7.64 2.53 2.30
CA PHE A 30 7.32 1.37 3.14
C PHE A 30 5.81 1.13 3.17
N ALA A 31 5.38 -0.04 2.71
CA ALA A 31 3.97 -0.43 2.73
C ALA A 31 3.64 -1.31 3.94
N PHE A 32 2.60 -0.92 4.66
CA PHE A 32 2.04 -1.69 5.77
C PHE A 32 0.75 -2.37 5.29
N LEU A 33 0.89 -3.61 4.82
CA LEU A 33 -0.15 -4.37 4.12
C LEU A 33 -0.92 -5.27 5.07
N GLY A 34 -2.25 -5.30 4.97
CA GLY A 34 -3.07 -6.22 5.74
C GLY A 34 -4.56 -6.00 5.58
N PRO A 35 -5.40 -6.94 6.03
CA PRO A 35 -6.84 -6.83 5.94
C PRO A 35 -7.41 -5.75 6.87
N ASN A 36 -8.69 -5.43 6.69
CA ASN A 36 -9.40 -4.54 7.60
C ASN A 36 -9.41 -5.12 9.02
N GLY A 37 -9.17 -4.24 10.01
CA GLY A 37 -9.06 -4.64 11.41
C GLY A 37 -7.72 -5.27 11.82
N ALA A 38 -6.74 -5.38 10.93
CA ALA A 38 -5.41 -5.92 11.26
C ALA A 38 -4.57 -5.01 12.17
N GLY A 39 -4.96 -3.74 12.39
CA GLY A 39 -4.23 -2.79 13.21
C GLY A 39 -3.47 -1.71 12.43
N LYS A 40 -3.63 -1.61 11.10
CA LYS A 40 -2.94 -0.65 10.23
C LYS A 40 -3.15 0.80 10.66
N SER A 41 -4.40 1.29 10.58
CA SER A 41 -4.74 2.69 10.92
C SER A 41 -4.43 3.01 12.38
N THR A 42 -4.60 2.05 13.29
CA THR A 42 -4.20 2.21 14.70
C THR A 42 -2.69 2.44 14.83
N THR A 43 -1.89 1.73 14.06
CA THR A 43 -0.42 1.93 14.03
C THR A 43 -0.06 3.31 13.49
N VAL A 44 -0.68 3.73 12.37
CA VAL A 44 -0.50 5.10 11.83
C VAL A 44 -0.88 6.15 12.87
N GLN A 45 -2.04 6.03 13.51
CA GLN A 45 -2.49 6.98 14.53
C GLN A 45 -1.55 7.08 15.73
N MET A 46 -0.92 5.98 16.16
CA MET A 46 0.08 5.99 17.22
C MET A 46 1.37 6.71 16.78
N LEU A 47 1.88 6.38 15.58
CA LEU A 47 3.10 6.99 15.04
C LEU A 47 2.93 8.47 14.76
N THR A 48 1.75 8.88 14.32
CA THR A 48 1.41 10.28 14.02
C THR A 48 0.96 11.06 15.27
N THR A 49 1.07 10.49 16.45
CA THR A 49 0.71 11.11 17.74
C THR A 49 -0.77 11.48 17.89
N LEU A 50 -1.66 10.88 17.10
CA LEU A 50 -3.11 11.11 17.21
C LEU A 50 -3.72 10.34 18.39
N ILE A 51 -3.15 9.19 18.73
CA ILE A 51 -3.53 8.40 19.91
C ILE A 51 -2.28 7.98 20.68
N PRO A 52 -2.36 7.84 22.02
CA PRO A 52 -1.23 7.36 22.82
C PRO A 52 -0.96 5.87 22.57
N ILE A 53 0.31 5.47 22.62
CA ILE A 53 0.71 4.06 22.67
C ILE A 53 0.34 3.43 24.02
N SER A 54 0.11 2.11 24.07
CA SER A 54 -0.08 1.37 25.32
C SER A 54 1.22 0.81 25.88
N GLY A 55 2.19 0.54 25.01
CA GLY A 55 3.53 0.07 25.39
C GLY A 55 4.47 0.06 24.19
N GLY A 56 5.73 -0.27 24.46
CA GLY A 56 6.80 -0.20 23.48
C GLY A 56 7.35 1.22 23.27
N ARG A 57 8.01 1.43 22.15
CA ARG A 57 8.62 2.72 21.80
C ARG A 57 8.56 2.95 20.29
N ALA A 58 8.38 4.20 19.90
CA ALA A 58 8.56 4.61 18.52
C ALA A 58 9.25 5.97 18.43
N THR A 59 10.08 6.15 17.41
CA THR A 59 10.74 7.43 17.11
C THR A 59 10.62 7.73 15.62
N ILE A 60 10.49 9.00 15.29
CA ILE A 60 10.49 9.53 13.93
C ILE A 60 11.53 10.62 13.87
N GLN A 61 12.50 10.53 12.96
CA GLN A 61 13.61 11.50 12.91
C GLN A 61 14.32 11.66 14.27
N GLU A 62 14.49 10.60 15.02
CA GLU A 62 15.04 10.60 16.39
C GLU A 62 14.10 11.18 17.47
N PHE A 63 12.97 11.80 17.12
CA PHE A 63 12.00 12.31 18.08
C PHE A 63 11.06 11.19 18.57
N ASP A 64 10.97 11.05 19.88
CA ASP A 64 10.07 10.08 20.53
C ASP A 64 8.60 10.51 20.38
N VAL A 65 7.75 9.61 19.88
CA VAL A 65 6.34 9.92 19.56
C VAL A 65 5.48 10.26 20.79
N VAL A 66 5.95 9.94 22.00
CA VAL A 66 5.24 10.25 23.27
C VAL A 66 5.81 11.50 23.91
N LYS A 67 7.15 11.62 23.98
CA LYS A 67 7.81 12.68 24.73
C LYS A 67 8.01 13.96 23.93
N GLN A 68 8.02 13.85 22.60
CA GLN A 68 8.37 14.91 21.67
C GLN A 68 7.33 15.06 20.55
N GLU A 69 6.03 14.90 20.87
CA GLU A 69 4.93 14.96 19.91
C GLU A 69 4.97 16.18 18.98
N LYS A 70 5.32 17.35 19.56
CA LYS A 70 5.38 18.60 18.79
C LYS A 70 6.44 18.56 17.69
N GLN A 71 7.61 18.02 18.01
CA GLN A 71 8.72 17.85 17.07
C GLN A 71 8.35 16.82 15.99
N VAL A 72 7.73 15.70 16.39
CA VAL A 72 7.23 14.70 15.45
C VAL A 72 6.24 15.32 14.46
N ARG A 73 5.22 16.06 14.93
CA ARG A 73 4.21 16.70 14.07
C ARG A 73 4.78 17.70 13.06
N LEU A 74 5.91 18.32 13.34
CA LEU A 74 6.60 19.22 12.41
C LEU A 74 7.35 18.46 11.31
N GLN A 75 7.69 17.20 11.53
CA GLN A 75 8.43 16.36 10.58
C GLN A 75 7.51 15.55 9.65
N ILE A 76 6.25 15.39 10.02
CA ILE A 76 5.33 14.46 9.33
C ILE A 76 4.20 15.19 8.60
N GLY A 77 3.83 14.67 7.42
CA GLY A 77 2.56 14.92 6.77
C GLY A 77 1.66 13.71 6.95
N VAL A 78 0.36 13.90 7.15
CA VAL A 78 -0.57 12.80 7.42
C VAL A 78 -1.84 12.97 6.56
N ALA A 79 -2.09 12.02 5.67
CA ALA A 79 -3.36 11.86 4.97
C ALA A 79 -4.06 10.62 5.52
N LEU A 80 -5.14 10.82 6.25
CA LEU A 80 -5.95 9.75 6.83
C LEU A 80 -6.95 9.20 5.80
N GLN A 81 -7.60 8.10 6.14
CA GLN A 81 -8.62 7.46 5.28
C GLN A 81 -9.77 8.45 4.99
N ASP A 82 -10.29 9.12 6.00
CA ASP A 82 -11.29 10.18 5.83
C ASP A 82 -10.60 11.53 5.59
N THR A 83 -10.95 12.18 4.49
CA THR A 83 -10.44 13.52 4.18
C THR A 83 -11.10 14.57 5.05
N GLY A 84 -10.31 15.30 5.84
CA GLY A 84 -10.78 16.42 6.68
C GLY A 84 -10.97 17.73 5.90
N ILE A 85 -11.39 17.66 4.64
CA ILE A 85 -11.54 18.81 3.75
C ILE A 85 -12.83 19.56 4.07
N ASP A 86 -12.73 20.86 4.37
CA ASP A 86 -13.88 21.75 4.45
C ASP A 86 -14.43 22.01 3.04
N GLU A 87 -15.61 21.49 2.75
CA GLU A 87 -16.23 21.52 1.43
C GLU A 87 -16.69 22.90 0.99
N ASP A 88 -16.83 23.85 1.89
CA ASP A 88 -17.22 25.23 1.60
C ASP A 88 -16.07 26.11 1.12
N LEU A 89 -14.83 25.69 1.39
CA LEU A 89 -13.62 26.39 0.95
C LEU A 89 -13.14 25.89 -0.43
N THR A 90 -12.42 26.74 -1.12
CA THR A 90 -11.71 26.39 -2.35
C THR A 90 -10.40 25.67 -2.03
N GLY A 91 -9.87 24.90 -2.98
CA GLY A 91 -8.57 24.23 -2.79
C GLY A 91 -7.45 25.22 -2.48
N LEU A 92 -7.46 26.40 -3.12
CA LEU A 92 -6.49 27.47 -2.84
C LEU A 92 -6.62 28.01 -1.40
N GLU A 93 -7.85 28.29 -0.94
CA GLU A 93 -8.10 28.79 0.42
C GLU A 93 -7.67 27.79 1.48
N LEU A 94 -7.94 26.50 1.29
CA LEU A 94 -7.52 25.43 2.19
C LEU A 94 -6.01 25.36 2.32
N LEU A 95 -5.28 25.37 1.21
CA LEU A 95 -3.83 25.32 1.21
C LEU A 95 -3.21 26.58 1.82
N VAL A 96 -3.77 27.76 1.55
CA VAL A 96 -3.34 29.02 2.18
C VAL A 96 -3.58 29.00 3.68
N LEU A 97 -4.76 28.51 4.12
CA LEU A 97 -5.09 28.37 5.53
C LEU A 97 -4.10 27.43 6.23
N GLN A 98 -3.83 26.28 5.63
CA GLN A 98 -2.87 25.31 6.15
C GLN A 98 -1.45 25.92 6.27
N GLY A 99 -1.01 26.67 5.23
CA GLY A 99 0.29 27.35 5.26
C GLY A 99 0.40 28.34 6.42
N LYS A 100 -0.67 29.10 6.67
CA LYS A 100 -0.71 30.03 7.80
C LYS A 100 -0.67 29.34 9.15
N LEU A 101 -1.32 28.18 9.30
CA LEU A 101 -1.28 27.38 10.51
C LEU A 101 0.15 26.86 10.80
N PHE A 102 0.95 26.63 9.76
CA PHE A 102 2.38 26.30 9.87
C PHE A 102 3.31 27.53 9.93
N GLY A 103 2.74 28.75 10.04
CA GLY A 103 3.52 29.99 10.29
C GLY A 103 3.99 30.72 9.04
N LEU A 104 3.56 30.31 7.84
CA LEU A 104 3.86 31.06 6.61
C LEU A 104 3.11 32.40 6.59
N SER A 105 3.75 33.45 6.06
CA SER A 105 3.05 34.70 5.74
C SER A 105 1.99 34.50 4.67
N GLN A 106 1.06 35.44 4.53
CA GLN A 106 0.02 35.40 3.51
C GLN A 106 0.57 35.21 2.09
N THR A 107 1.68 35.87 1.78
CA THR A 107 2.31 35.81 0.46
C THR A 107 2.98 34.45 0.23
N GLU A 108 3.76 33.97 1.19
CA GLU A 108 4.42 32.67 1.12
C GLU A 108 3.41 31.53 1.05
N ALA A 109 2.36 31.57 1.88
CA ALA A 109 1.29 30.57 1.87
C ALA A 109 0.58 30.53 0.51
N LYS A 110 0.35 31.68 -0.13
CA LYS A 110 -0.27 31.73 -1.46
C LYS A 110 0.63 31.15 -2.55
N ILE A 111 1.92 31.52 -2.56
CA ILE A 111 2.90 30.95 -3.50
C ILE A 111 2.96 29.44 -3.34
N ARG A 112 3.11 28.97 -2.08
CA ARG A 112 3.16 27.54 -1.77
C ARG A 112 1.89 26.79 -2.19
N ALA A 113 0.73 27.38 -1.98
CA ALA A 113 -0.57 26.82 -2.39
C ALA A 113 -0.66 26.65 -3.91
N GLU A 114 -0.22 27.64 -4.69
CA GLU A 114 -0.22 27.60 -6.15
C GLU A 114 0.80 26.54 -6.68
N GLU A 115 1.93 26.38 -6.02
CA GLU A 115 2.91 25.32 -6.33
C GLU A 115 2.30 23.93 -6.08
N LEU A 116 1.67 23.71 -4.94
CA LEU A 116 1.06 22.44 -4.57
C LEU A 116 -0.14 22.08 -5.45
N LEU A 117 -0.99 23.06 -5.81
CA LEU A 117 -2.06 22.82 -6.77
C LEU A 117 -1.52 22.35 -8.13
N ARG A 118 -0.42 22.95 -8.62
CA ARG A 118 0.26 22.48 -9.84
C ARG A 118 0.85 21.09 -9.67
N LEU A 119 1.47 20.83 -8.52
CA LEU A 119 2.07 19.52 -8.22
C LEU A 119 1.03 18.39 -8.37
N VAL A 120 -0.17 18.58 -7.82
CA VAL A 120 -1.23 17.57 -7.84
C VAL A 120 -2.22 17.70 -9.00
N GLY A 121 -1.91 18.54 -10.02
CA GLY A 121 -2.73 18.72 -11.21
C GLY A 121 -4.12 19.31 -10.93
N LEU A 122 -4.22 20.23 -9.97
CA LEU A 122 -5.45 20.95 -9.60
C LEU A 122 -5.35 22.47 -9.81
N ASP A 123 -4.37 22.94 -10.59
CA ASP A 123 -4.12 24.37 -10.82
C ASP A 123 -5.31 25.09 -11.45
N GLN A 124 -6.03 24.43 -12.36
CA GLN A 124 -7.23 25.00 -13.02
C GLN A 124 -8.47 24.97 -12.10
N ASP A 125 -8.52 24.06 -11.16
CA ASP A 125 -9.66 23.86 -10.25
C ASP A 125 -9.46 24.52 -8.88
N GLY A 126 -8.27 25.02 -8.57
CA GLY A 126 -7.91 25.55 -7.26
C GLY A 126 -8.82 26.64 -6.71
N LYS A 127 -9.56 27.37 -7.58
CA LYS A 127 -10.54 28.40 -7.19
C LYS A 127 -12.00 27.89 -7.09
N ARG A 128 -12.25 26.63 -7.40
CA ARG A 128 -13.55 25.98 -7.22
C ARG A 128 -13.70 25.51 -5.76
N ARG A 129 -14.93 25.45 -5.25
CA ARG A 129 -15.20 24.86 -3.93
C ARG A 129 -14.83 23.37 -3.93
N SER A 130 -14.14 22.93 -2.91
CA SER A 130 -13.68 21.54 -2.75
C SER A 130 -14.84 20.53 -2.66
N GLY A 131 -16.02 20.97 -2.18
CA GLY A 131 -17.24 20.18 -2.20
C GLY A 131 -17.71 19.76 -3.60
N THR A 132 -17.26 20.45 -4.67
CA THR A 132 -17.58 20.12 -6.06
C THR A 132 -16.52 19.18 -6.71
N TYR A 133 -15.50 18.80 -5.97
CA TYR A 133 -14.44 17.92 -6.47
C TYR A 133 -14.90 16.46 -6.53
N SER A 134 -14.36 15.70 -7.49
CA SER A 134 -14.49 14.25 -7.48
C SER A 134 -13.70 13.65 -6.31
N GLY A 135 -13.95 12.38 -5.95
CA GLY A 135 -13.19 11.69 -4.91
C GLY A 135 -11.68 11.73 -5.15
N GLY A 136 -11.24 11.46 -6.38
CA GLY A 136 -9.83 11.55 -6.75
C GLY A 136 -9.26 12.97 -6.67
N MET A 137 -10.05 14.03 -7.00
CA MET A 137 -9.62 15.42 -6.79
C MET A 137 -9.51 15.77 -5.31
N LYS A 138 -10.45 15.33 -4.48
CA LYS A 138 -10.40 15.54 -3.03
C LYS A 138 -9.16 14.85 -2.45
N ARG A 139 -8.86 13.63 -2.87
CA ARG A 139 -7.68 12.89 -2.39
C ARG A 139 -6.37 13.56 -2.80
N ARG A 140 -6.28 14.08 -4.02
CA ARG A 140 -5.10 14.84 -4.48
C ARG A 140 -4.94 16.17 -3.72
N LEU A 141 -6.04 16.85 -3.41
CA LEU A 141 -6.00 18.05 -2.56
C LEU A 141 -5.56 17.72 -1.12
N ASP A 142 -6.07 16.62 -0.56
CA ASP A 142 -5.67 16.13 0.76
C ASP A 142 -4.16 15.84 0.81
N LEU A 143 -3.62 15.15 -0.19
CA LEU A 143 -2.19 14.95 -0.35
C LEU A 143 -1.43 16.30 -0.42
N ALA A 144 -1.92 17.27 -1.18
CA ALA A 144 -1.30 18.60 -1.26
C ALA A 144 -1.28 19.32 0.10
N LEU A 145 -2.36 19.20 0.89
CA LEU A 145 -2.44 19.78 2.24
C LEU A 145 -1.38 19.21 3.18
N THR A 146 -1.05 17.92 3.07
CA THR A 146 -0.01 17.29 3.89
C THR A 146 1.41 17.78 3.56
N LEU A 147 1.62 18.35 2.37
CA LEU A 147 2.93 18.76 1.86
C LEU A 147 3.23 20.25 2.10
N VAL A 148 2.32 21.00 2.68
CA VAL A 148 2.44 22.47 2.81
C VAL A 148 3.71 22.86 3.57
N HIS A 149 4.03 22.19 4.66
CA HIS A 149 5.18 22.47 5.54
C HIS A 149 6.44 21.66 5.19
N GLN A 150 6.46 20.99 4.02
CA GLN A 150 7.59 20.19 3.51
C GLN A 150 8.04 19.11 4.51
N PRO A 151 7.15 18.16 4.88
CA PRO A 151 7.50 17.11 5.82
C PRO A 151 8.59 16.19 5.25
N THR A 152 9.39 15.61 6.13
CA THR A 152 10.39 14.60 5.76
C THR A 152 9.81 13.20 5.68
N VAL A 153 8.69 12.97 6.37
CA VAL A 153 7.95 11.69 6.36
C VAL A 153 6.48 11.93 6.04
N LEU A 154 5.95 11.17 5.12
CA LEU A 154 4.54 11.21 4.72
C LEU A 154 3.84 9.91 5.15
N PHE A 155 2.79 10.03 5.95
CA PHE A 155 1.91 8.94 6.32
C PHE A 155 0.65 8.97 5.46
N LEU A 156 0.36 7.88 4.75
CA LEU A 156 -0.80 7.72 3.89
C LEU A 156 -1.62 6.53 4.38
N ASP A 157 -2.77 6.79 5.00
CA ASP A 157 -3.65 5.72 5.48
C ASP A 157 -4.68 5.39 4.40
N GLU A 158 -4.49 4.23 3.74
CA GLU A 158 -5.31 3.70 2.64
C GLU A 158 -5.59 4.75 1.53
N PRO A 159 -4.52 5.28 0.87
CA PRO A 159 -4.65 6.47 0.03
C PRO A 159 -5.54 6.31 -1.20
N THR A 160 -5.82 5.10 -1.64
CA THR A 160 -6.58 4.83 -2.87
C THR A 160 -7.91 4.11 -2.65
N THR A 161 -8.29 3.88 -1.39
CA THR A 161 -9.57 3.23 -1.07
C THR A 161 -10.76 4.04 -1.59
N GLY A 162 -11.68 3.36 -2.28
CA GLY A 162 -12.87 3.97 -2.87
C GLY A 162 -12.64 4.78 -4.16
N LEU A 163 -11.42 4.78 -4.71
CA LEU A 163 -11.12 5.45 -5.97
C LEU A 163 -11.28 4.51 -7.18
N ASP A 164 -11.67 5.09 -8.30
CA ASP A 164 -11.64 4.40 -9.59
C ASP A 164 -10.20 4.08 -10.03
N PRO A 165 -9.98 3.11 -10.94
CA PRO A 165 -8.65 2.70 -11.37
C PRO A 165 -7.78 3.83 -11.93
N ALA A 166 -8.36 4.78 -12.66
CA ALA A 166 -7.61 5.90 -13.24
C ALA A 166 -7.14 6.89 -12.15
N SER A 167 -8.01 7.20 -11.19
CA SER A 167 -7.69 8.03 -10.03
C SER A 167 -6.64 7.36 -9.13
N ARG A 168 -6.71 6.03 -8.95
CA ARG A 168 -5.71 5.25 -8.21
C ARG A 168 -4.32 5.38 -8.83
N LEU A 169 -4.20 5.17 -10.14
CA LEU A 169 -2.93 5.34 -10.87
C LEU A 169 -2.35 6.76 -10.74
N GLN A 170 -3.19 7.78 -10.73
CA GLN A 170 -2.73 9.16 -10.53
C GLN A 170 -2.13 9.34 -9.13
N ILE A 171 -2.77 8.84 -8.08
CA ILE A 171 -2.22 8.90 -6.72
C ILE A 171 -0.89 8.13 -6.63
N TRP A 172 -0.79 6.94 -7.22
CA TRP A 172 0.45 6.16 -7.24
C TRP A 172 1.60 6.93 -7.91
N ASN A 173 1.33 7.58 -9.04
CA ASN A 173 2.33 8.39 -9.73
C ASN A 173 2.78 9.59 -8.88
N GLU A 174 1.86 10.26 -8.17
CA GLU A 174 2.21 11.36 -7.28
C GLU A 174 3.04 10.87 -6.06
N VAL A 175 2.67 9.75 -5.46
CA VAL A 175 3.42 9.14 -4.36
C VAL A 175 4.85 8.82 -4.80
N ARG A 176 5.01 8.17 -5.95
CA ARG A 176 6.32 7.83 -6.51
C ARG A 176 7.15 9.08 -6.82
N ARG A 177 6.53 10.08 -7.43
CA ARG A 177 7.16 11.36 -7.73
C ARG A 177 7.64 12.09 -6.49
N LEU A 178 6.84 12.11 -5.42
CA LEU A 178 7.23 12.72 -4.14
C LEU A 178 8.45 12.04 -3.53
N ASN A 179 8.54 10.73 -3.65
CA ASN A 179 9.69 9.98 -3.18
C ASN A 179 10.94 10.25 -4.07
N GLU A 180 10.83 10.07 -5.38
CA GLU A 180 11.95 10.16 -6.33
C GLU A 180 12.51 11.58 -6.47
N GLU A 181 11.65 12.61 -6.58
CA GLU A 181 12.08 14.00 -6.81
C GLU A 181 12.48 14.73 -5.52
N PHE A 182 11.84 14.41 -4.39
CA PHE A 182 12.04 15.15 -3.14
C PHE A 182 12.69 14.30 -2.04
N GLY A 183 12.94 13.01 -2.26
CA GLY A 183 13.50 12.11 -1.26
C GLY A 183 12.60 11.91 -0.04
N THR A 184 11.29 12.15 -0.16
CA THR A 184 10.34 12.02 0.94
C THR A 184 10.21 10.56 1.34
N THR A 185 10.37 10.26 2.63
CA THR A 185 10.08 8.94 3.18
C THR A 185 8.57 8.75 3.26
N ILE A 186 8.06 7.64 2.77
CA ILE A 186 6.61 7.39 2.70
C ILE A 186 6.28 6.11 3.46
N PHE A 187 5.39 6.25 4.45
CA PHE A 187 4.76 5.13 5.15
C PHE A 187 3.30 5.06 4.68
N LEU A 188 2.97 4.05 3.89
CA LEU A 188 1.60 3.86 3.42
C LEU A 188 0.98 2.60 4.02
N THR A 189 -0.28 2.69 4.43
CA THR A 189 -1.07 1.50 4.72
C THR A 189 -1.95 1.17 3.54
N THR A 190 -2.16 -0.09 3.31
CA THR A 190 -3.08 -0.55 2.25
C THR A 190 -3.66 -1.92 2.55
N GLN A 191 -4.85 -2.15 2.01
CA GLN A 191 -5.41 -3.48 1.88
C GLN A 191 -5.27 -4.02 0.44
N TYR A 192 -4.76 -3.24 -0.51
CA TYR A 192 -4.60 -3.65 -1.90
C TYR A 192 -3.19 -4.18 -2.14
N LEU A 193 -3.10 -5.47 -2.44
CA LEU A 193 -1.84 -6.17 -2.72
C LEU A 193 -1.12 -5.57 -3.93
N GLU A 194 -1.88 -5.16 -4.95
CA GLU A 194 -1.36 -4.49 -6.14
C GLU A 194 -0.69 -3.15 -5.80
N GLU A 195 -1.28 -2.36 -4.90
CA GLU A 195 -0.70 -1.08 -4.47
C GLU A 195 0.65 -1.27 -3.78
N ALA A 196 0.73 -2.23 -2.85
CA ALA A 196 1.98 -2.57 -2.18
C ALA A 196 3.04 -3.08 -3.18
N ASP A 197 2.64 -3.96 -4.11
CA ASP A 197 3.54 -4.52 -5.14
C ASP A 197 4.09 -3.47 -6.11
N GLN A 198 3.27 -2.46 -6.44
CA GLN A 198 3.64 -1.43 -7.39
C GLN A 198 4.45 -0.28 -6.77
N LEU A 199 4.19 0.08 -5.53
CA LEU A 199 4.76 1.29 -4.93
C LEU A 199 5.92 1.02 -3.99
N ALA A 200 5.85 -0.06 -3.19
CA ALA A 200 6.72 -0.19 -2.04
C ALA A 200 8.11 -0.74 -2.38
N ASP A 201 9.13 -0.16 -1.75
CA ASP A 201 10.47 -0.73 -1.71
C ASP A 201 10.50 -1.95 -0.76
N ARG A 202 9.83 -1.81 0.40
CA ARG A 202 9.62 -2.90 1.37
C ARG A 202 8.19 -2.94 1.86
N ILE A 203 7.73 -4.14 2.14
CA ILE A 203 6.36 -4.45 2.57
C ILE A 203 6.44 -5.17 3.91
N ALA A 204 5.72 -4.68 4.90
CA ALA A 204 5.44 -5.40 6.13
C ALA A 204 3.99 -5.89 6.11
N ILE A 205 3.78 -7.19 6.24
CA ILE A 205 2.44 -7.79 6.26
C ILE A 205 1.99 -7.91 7.70
N ILE A 206 0.88 -7.24 8.03
CA ILE A 206 0.26 -7.32 9.35
C ILE A 206 -1.04 -8.12 9.29
N ASN A 207 -1.23 -9.02 10.26
CA ASN A 207 -2.49 -9.72 10.47
C ASN A 207 -2.77 -9.85 11.97
N GLU A 208 -4.03 -9.61 12.38
CA GLU A 208 -4.48 -9.71 13.77
C GLU A 208 -3.57 -8.99 14.79
N GLY A 209 -3.03 -7.83 14.41
CA GLY A 209 -2.16 -7.00 15.24
C GLY A 209 -0.70 -7.44 15.34
N GLN A 210 -0.26 -8.40 14.52
CA GLN A 210 1.11 -8.91 14.49
C GLN A 210 1.72 -8.79 13.10
N LEU A 211 3.02 -8.48 13.03
CA LEU A 211 3.78 -8.59 11.78
C LEU A 211 4.07 -10.06 11.51
N ILE A 212 3.65 -10.54 10.34
CA ILE A 212 3.80 -11.94 9.92
C ILE A 212 4.86 -12.15 8.86
N ALA A 213 5.23 -11.12 8.11
CA ALA A 213 6.33 -11.13 7.16
C ALA A 213 6.79 -9.68 6.86
N GLU A 214 8.05 -9.52 6.47
CA GLU A 214 8.63 -8.26 6.01
C GLU A 214 9.72 -8.55 4.97
N GLY A 215 9.80 -7.70 3.93
CA GLY A 215 10.79 -7.80 2.86
C GLY A 215 10.36 -7.04 1.62
N THR A 216 11.19 -7.06 0.58
CA THR A 216 10.80 -6.58 -0.74
C THR A 216 9.71 -7.46 -1.35
N ALA A 217 8.92 -6.93 -2.29
CA ALA A 217 7.92 -7.74 -2.99
C ALA A 217 8.52 -9.00 -3.63
N ALA A 218 9.73 -8.90 -4.19
CA ALA A 218 10.44 -10.01 -4.79
C ALA A 218 10.84 -11.09 -3.77
N GLU A 219 11.38 -10.69 -2.62
CA GLU A 219 11.75 -11.61 -1.53
C GLU A 219 10.54 -12.34 -0.96
N LEU A 220 9.45 -11.60 -0.69
CA LEU A 220 8.21 -12.17 -0.17
C LEU A 220 7.62 -13.21 -1.13
N LYS A 221 7.58 -12.89 -2.44
CA LYS A 221 7.11 -13.79 -3.49
C LYS A 221 8.00 -15.02 -3.62
N ALA A 222 9.33 -14.85 -3.61
CA ALA A 222 10.28 -15.96 -3.72
C ALA A 222 10.24 -16.91 -2.51
N ALA A 223 10.07 -16.38 -1.29
CA ALA A 223 10.02 -17.19 -0.07
C ALA A 223 8.70 -17.95 0.11
N ASN A 224 7.59 -17.40 -0.38
CA ASN A 224 6.25 -17.89 -0.05
C ASN A 224 5.39 -18.26 -1.26
N GLY A 225 5.79 -17.91 -2.48
CA GLY A 225 5.06 -18.23 -3.70
C GLY A 225 5.71 -19.36 -4.50
N GLU A 226 4.93 -20.00 -5.34
CA GLU A 226 5.41 -21.00 -6.29
C GLU A 226 5.04 -20.58 -7.71
N GLU A 227 6.02 -20.59 -8.63
CA GLU A 227 5.72 -20.43 -10.05
C GLU A 227 4.86 -21.60 -10.50
N ARG A 228 3.83 -21.33 -11.29
CA ARG A 228 2.90 -22.35 -11.78
C ARG A 228 2.51 -22.14 -13.23
N ILE A 229 2.17 -23.23 -13.90
CA ILE A 229 1.55 -23.21 -15.20
C ILE A 229 0.06 -23.47 -15.01
N GLU A 230 -0.77 -22.53 -15.43
CA GLU A 230 -2.23 -22.72 -15.52
C GLU A 230 -2.58 -23.14 -16.93
N LEU A 231 -3.19 -24.32 -17.05
CA LEU A 231 -3.50 -24.98 -18.30
C LEU A 231 -5.00 -25.29 -18.36
N THR A 232 -5.64 -25.03 -19.50
CA THR A 232 -6.99 -25.50 -19.81
C THR A 232 -6.93 -26.32 -21.09
N LEU A 233 -7.47 -27.54 -21.06
CA LEU A 233 -7.54 -28.42 -22.22
C LEU A 233 -8.89 -28.32 -22.93
N ALA A 234 -8.92 -28.64 -24.20
CA ALA A 234 -10.16 -28.72 -24.97
C ALA A 234 -11.01 -29.91 -24.52
N GLU A 235 -10.34 -31.04 -24.22
CA GLU A 235 -10.99 -32.28 -23.84
C GLU A 235 -10.70 -32.61 -22.37
N LYS A 236 -11.78 -32.79 -21.58
CA LYS A 236 -11.65 -33.08 -20.13
C LYS A 236 -11.07 -34.46 -19.83
N GLU A 237 -11.18 -35.37 -20.76
CA GLU A 237 -10.66 -36.74 -20.62
C GLU A 237 -9.15 -36.78 -20.51
N ASP A 238 -8.46 -35.76 -21.05
CA ASP A 238 -7.00 -35.62 -21.03
C ASP A 238 -6.47 -35.00 -19.73
N GLU A 239 -7.33 -34.37 -18.93
CA GLU A 239 -6.93 -33.62 -17.73
C GLU A 239 -6.23 -34.52 -16.69
N GLN A 240 -6.78 -35.70 -16.43
CA GLN A 240 -6.26 -36.62 -15.43
C GLN A 240 -4.82 -37.06 -15.73
N ILE A 241 -4.53 -37.34 -16.99
CA ILE A 241 -3.20 -37.78 -17.43
C ILE A 241 -2.15 -36.68 -17.23
N VAL A 242 -2.53 -35.42 -17.51
CA VAL A 242 -1.66 -34.26 -17.30
C VAL A 242 -1.39 -34.05 -15.81
N LEU A 243 -2.42 -34.12 -14.97
CA LEU A 243 -2.29 -33.99 -13.52
C LEU A 243 -1.37 -35.04 -12.92
N GLU A 244 -1.50 -36.28 -13.30
CA GLU A 244 -0.65 -37.39 -12.84
C GLU A 244 0.80 -37.25 -13.31
N THR A 245 1.00 -36.81 -14.57
CA THR A 245 2.34 -36.68 -15.16
C THR A 245 3.16 -35.55 -14.53
N PHE A 246 2.52 -34.44 -14.23
CA PHE A 246 3.20 -33.23 -13.74
C PHE A 246 2.94 -32.92 -12.26
N ALA A 247 2.39 -33.87 -11.51
CA ALA A 247 1.98 -33.67 -10.10
C ALA A 247 1.14 -32.41 -9.90
N GLY A 248 0.27 -32.14 -10.88
CA GLY A 248 -0.61 -30.98 -10.87
C GLY A 248 -1.84 -31.19 -9.99
N ARG A 249 -2.61 -30.12 -9.81
CA ARG A 249 -3.91 -30.15 -9.15
C ARG A 249 -4.96 -29.43 -10.00
N GLN A 250 -6.23 -29.78 -9.83
CA GLN A 250 -7.32 -29.10 -10.48
C GLN A 250 -7.83 -27.95 -9.60
N GLU A 251 -7.91 -26.76 -10.16
CA GLU A 251 -8.51 -25.59 -9.52
C GLU A 251 -9.62 -25.03 -10.40
N LYS A 252 -10.87 -25.21 -9.99
CA LYS A 252 -12.05 -24.86 -10.79
C LYS A 252 -11.99 -25.52 -12.17
N ASP A 253 -11.87 -24.70 -13.24
CA ASP A 253 -11.84 -25.16 -14.64
C ASP A 253 -10.42 -25.17 -15.22
N ARG A 254 -9.38 -25.16 -14.39
CA ARG A 254 -7.96 -25.12 -14.81
C ARG A 254 -7.14 -26.20 -14.12
N LEU A 255 -6.14 -26.67 -14.83
CA LEU A 255 -5.08 -27.50 -14.27
C LEU A 255 -3.94 -26.59 -13.82
N VAL A 256 -3.46 -26.77 -12.61
CA VAL A 256 -2.36 -26.00 -12.04
C VAL A 256 -1.18 -26.95 -11.85
N ILE A 257 -0.11 -26.70 -12.58
CA ILE A 257 1.10 -27.51 -12.59
C ILE A 257 2.21 -26.69 -11.89
N PRO A 258 2.87 -27.22 -10.83
CA PRO A 258 4.04 -26.58 -10.23
C PRO A 258 5.14 -26.38 -11.28
N SER A 259 5.71 -25.20 -11.37
CA SER A 259 6.72 -24.85 -12.38
C SER A 259 8.07 -24.55 -11.74
N ARG A 260 9.13 -24.97 -12.43
CA ARG A 260 10.52 -24.60 -12.17
C ARG A 260 11.10 -23.80 -13.33
N GLY A 261 10.30 -22.88 -13.87
CA GLY A 261 10.68 -22.03 -14.97
C GLY A 261 10.49 -22.68 -16.35
N THR A 262 11.31 -22.24 -17.31
CA THR A 262 11.20 -22.63 -18.72
C THR A 262 11.37 -24.12 -18.99
N GLU A 263 12.01 -24.86 -18.09
CA GLU A 263 12.19 -26.31 -18.22
C GLU A 263 10.83 -27.02 -18.10
N THR A 264 10.07 -26.72 -17.06
CA THR A 264 8.73 -27.28 -16.87
C THR A 264 7.79 -26.89 -18.02
N LEU A 265 7.84 -25.63 -18.45
CA LEU A 265 7.04 -25.17 -19.59
C LEU A 265 7.32 -25.98 -20.87
N ARG A 266 8.61 -26.20 -21.19
CA ARG A 266 9.01 -27.00 -22.33
C ARG A 266 8.52 -28.43 -22.23
N ALA A 267 8.60 -29.03 -21.03
CA ALA A 267 8.14 -30.37 -20.78
C ALA A 267 6.63 -30.51 -21.00
N VAL A 268 5.84 -29.54 -20.48
CA VAL A 268 4.38 -29.52 -20.66
C VAL A 268 4.03 -29.38 -22.14
N VAL A 269 4.60 -28.43 -22.86
CA VAL A 269 4.31 -28.20 -24.29
C VAL A 269 4.65 -29.46 -25.11
N ARG A 270 5.84 -30.06 -24.91
CA ARG A 270 6.22 -31.29 -25.61
C ARG A 270 5.28 -32.43 -25.32
N PHE A 271 4.86 -32.60 -24.08
CA PHE A 271 3.93 -33.68 -23.69
C PHE A 271 2.57 -33.53 -24.38
N LEU A 272 2.06 -32.27 -24.47
CA LEU A 272 0.80 -31.99 -25.19
C LEU A 272 0.95 -32.30 -26.69
N ASP A 273 2.04 -31.88 -27.32
CA ASP A 273 2.30 -32.09 -28.74
C ASP A 273 2.40 -33.59 -29.07
N GLU A 274 3.18 -34.35 -28.29
CA GLU A 274 3.38 -35.81 -28.49
C GLU A 274 2.05 -36.60 -28.40
N ARG A 275 1.12 -36.12 -27.56
CA ARG A 275 -0.20 -36.74 -27.36
C ARG A 275 -1.32 -36.12 -28.19
N LYS A 276 -1.00 -35.10 -28.98
CA LYS A 276 -1.95 -34.34 -29.79
C LYS A 276 -3.08 -33.72 -28.95
N MET A 277 -2.79 -33.40 -27.69
CA MET A 277 -3.72 -32.72 -26.80
C MET A 277 -3.76 -31.21 -27.14
N VAL A 278 -4.97 -30.65 -27.19
CA VAL A 278 -5.17 -29.23 -27.54
C VAL A 278 -5.38 -28.42 -26.26
N ALA A 279 -4.43 -27.49 -25.98
CA ALA A 279 -4.63 -26.52 -24.93
C ALA A 279 -5.42 -25.31 -25.46
N THR A 280 -6.51 -24.94 -24.80
CA THR A 280 -7.25 -23.71 -25.08
C THR A 280 -6.64 -22.50 -24.37
N SER A 281 -5.93 -22.72 -23.26
CA SER A 281 -5.16 -21.72 -22.55
C SER A 281 -3.94 -22.35 -21.90
N LEU A 282 -2.79 -21.68 -21.97
CA LEU A 282 -1.56 -22.02 -21.24
C LEU A 282 -0.89 -20.73 -20.80
N VAL A 283 -0.82 -20.52 -19.49
CA VAL A 283 -0.27 -19.29 -18.88
C VAL A 283 0.74 -19.67 -17.81
N VAL A 284 1.95 -19.13 -17.88
CA VAL A 284 2.93 -19.20 -16.78
C VAL A 284 2.65 -18.08 -15.81
N LYS A 285 2.31 -18.42 -14.58
CA LYS A 285 2.08 -17.45 -13.51
C LYS A 285 3.26 -17.41 -12.54
N GLN A 286 3.82 -16.24 -12.40
CA GLN A 286 4.76 -15.93 -11.34
C GLN A 286 4.03 -15.84 -10.00
N PRO A 287 4.70 -16.09 -8.86
CA PRO A 287 4.12 -15.87 -7.55
C PRO A 287 3.60 -14.45 -7.39
N SER A 288 2.43 -14.30 -6.79
CA SER A 288 1.81 -13.01 -6.45
C SER A 288 1.87 -12.76 -4.95
N LEU A 289 1.63 -11.52 -4.52
CA LEU A 289 1.45 -11.23 -3.09
C LEU A 289 0.18 -11.87 -2.52
N ASP A 290 -0.83 -12.16 -3.35
CA ASP A 290 -2.02 -12.96 -2.95
C ASP A 290 -1.60 -14.36 -2.50
N ASP A 291 -0.73 -15.02 -3.27
CA ASP A 291 -0.22 -16.36 -2.92
C ASP A 291 0.54 -16.31 -1.59
N VAL A 292 1.35 -15.26 -1.39
CA VAL A 292 2.08 -15.02 -0.13
C VAL A 292 1.10 -14.87 1.03
N PHE A 293 0.10 -14.03 0.88
CA PHE A 293 -0.87 -13.74 1.93
C PHE A 293 -1.67 -14.99 2.32
N ILE A 294 -2.18 -15.74 1.32
CA ILE A 294 -2.91 -17.01 1.55
C ILE A 294 -2.04 -18.01 2.30
N ARG A 295 -0.76 -18.14 1.92
CA ARG A 295 0.16 -19.09 2.56
C ARG A 295 0.46 -18.73 4.01
N LEU A 296 0.62 -17.44 4.31
CA LEU A 296 0.96 -16.95 5.65
C LEU A 296 -0.23 -16.95 6.62
N THR A 297 -1.44 -16.70 6.11
CA THR A 297 -2.64 -16.57 6.95
C THR A 297 -3.58 -17.77 6.90
N GLY A 298 -3.43 -18.64 5.91
CA GLY A 298 -4.36 -19.74 5.62
C GLY A 298 -5.74 -19.30 5.11
N GLN A 299 -5.90 -18.02 4.81
CA GLN A 299 -7.16 -17.42 4.36
C GLN A 299 -6.96 -16.72 3.02
N ALA A 300 -7.92 -16.88 2.10
CA ALA A 300 -7.94 -16.09 0.89
C ALA A 300 -8.14 -14.60 1.24
N TYR A 301 -7.30 -13.76 0.66
CA TYR A 301 -7.44 -12.31 0.80
C TYR A 301 -8.75 -11.86 0.15
N LYS A 302 -9.62 -11.19 0.89
CA LYS A 302 -10.85 -10.62 0.35
C LYS A 302 -10.63 -9.12 0.21
N GLU A 303 -10.46 -8.66 -1.01
CA GLU A 303 -10.61 -7.24 -1.31
C GLU A 303 -12.10 -6.88 -1.17
N GLU A 304 -12.42 -5.96 -0.30
CA GLU A 304 -13.76 -5.36 -0.26
C GLU A 304 -13.89 -4.41 -1.47
N SER A 305 -14.85 -4.72 -2.32
CA SER A 305 -15.18 -3.95 -3.53
C SER A 305 -15.92 -2.66 -3.21
#